data_f2e568781d319d2416016e3bb5334abb
#
_entry.id   f2e568781d319d2416016e3bb5334abb
#
_cell.length_a   1.000
_cell.length_b   1.000
_cell.length_c   1.000
_cell.angle_alpha   90.00
_cell.angle_beta   90.00
_cell.angle_gamma   90.00
#
_symmetry.space_group_name_H-M   'P 1'
#
loop_
_entity.id
_entity.type
_entity.pdbx_description
1 polymer ?
#
loop_
_entity_poly.entity_id
_entity_poly.type
_entity_poly.pdbx_seq_one_letter_code
_entity_poly.pdbx_strand_id
1 'polypeptide(L)'
;DLSQAEAVADLIDAGSASAARAAARSLQGVFSQKVYEIAEHLTNLRAYVEATLDFPEEDIDFINDGRVARQVDDILKELTDLEKRALYGKVLRDGLTVVMAGAPNVGKSSLMNALAQNEVAIVTDIAGTTRDRIEHDIDLDGLLIHLIDTAGVRETGDPVEKIGVEKTLQAVETADVVLTLVDGTDKTAVSDTAQTWIRNRLREGVTEVLVMNKIDLGVDQGKIPDGAVCISAKTGEGIDALLEKLKKISGNDIDLEGNFSARTRHLTAIAKAKSHLIQVQESLQSMTLELVAEELRLALNELGTITGQILPDDLLGIIFSKFCIGK
;
A
#
# COMPACT_ATOMS: atom_id res chain seq x y z
N ASP A 1 -2.74 16.42 16.74
CA ASP A 1 -1.61 15.49 16.72
C ASP A 1 -0.81 15.57 15.41
N LEU A 2 0.27 14.80 15.30
CA LEU A 2 1.16 14.88 14.14
C LEU A 2 0.47 14.49 12.83
N SER A 3 -0.35 13.43 12.84
CA SER A 3 -1.07 12.99 11.63
C SER A 3 -2.11 14.02 11.16
N GLN A 4 -2.75 14.74 12.07
CA GLN A 4 -3.65 15.85 11.74
C GLN A 4 -2.88 17.05 11.19
N ALA A 5 -1.70 17.37 11.73
CA ALA A 5 -0.86 18.44 11.19
C ALA A 5 -0.41 18.13 9.76
N GLU A 6 -0.03 16.88 9.48
CA GLU A 6 0.30 16.43 8.14
C GLU A 6 -0.89 16.47 7.17
N ALA A 7 -2.10 16.22 7.67
CA ALA A 7 -3.32 16.27 6.86
C ALA A 7 -3.62 17.68 6.33
N VAL A 8 -3.13 18.75 6.99
CA VAL A 8 -3.23 20.13 6.47
C VAL A 8 -2.44 20.26 5.17
N ALA A 9 -1.20 19.75 5.14
CA ALA A 9 -0.38 19.75 3.92
C ALA A 9 -1.02 18.87 2.84
N ASP A 10 -1.50 17.66 3.20
CA ASP A 10 -2.15 16.74 2.27
C ASP A 10 -3.42 17.35 1.64
N LEU A 11 -4.14 18.20 2.39
CA LEU A 11 -5.33 18.89 1.87
C LEU A 11 -4.96 20.00 0.86
N ILE A 12 -3.85 20.69 1.08
CA ILE A 12 -3.34 21.73 0.18
C ILE A 12 -2.83 21.10 -1.14
N ASP A 13 -2.13 19.95 -1.01
CA ASP A 13 -1.49 19.27 -2.14
C ASP A 13 -2.44 18.30 -2.87
N ALA A 14 -3.71 18.20 -2.45
CA ALA A 14 -4.64 17.21 -2.97
C ALA A 14 -4.88 17.37 -4.48
N GLY A 15 -4.47 16.40 -5.28
CA GLY A 15 -4.63 16.36 -6.74
C GLY A 15 -6.02 15.87 -7.21
N SER A 16 -6.87 15.36 -6.31
CA SER A 16 -8.22 14.88 -6.62
C SER A 16 -9.23 15.22 -5.52
N ALA A 17 -10.52 15.20 -5.87
CA ALA A 17 -11.59 15.40 -4.88
C ALA A 17 -11.60 14.31 -3.80
N SER A 18 -11.21 13.08 -4.13
CA SER A 18 -11.12 11.97 -3.16
C SER A 18 -9.93 12.15 -2.21
N ALA A 19 -8.77 12.60 -2.72
CA ALA A 19 -7.62 12.97 -1.90
C ALA A 19 -7.97 14.09 -0.91
N ALA A 20 -8.64 15.15 -1.38
CA ALA A 20 -9.08 16.25 -0.53
C ALA A 20 -10.04 15.79 0.58
N ARG A 21 -11.01 14.93 0.26
CA ARG A 21 -11.93 14.35 1.26
C ARG A 21 -11.20 13.48 2.27
N ALA A 22 -10.25 12.65 1.83
CA ALA A 22 -9.46 11.80 2.71
C ALA A 22 -8.58 12.65 3.66
N ALA A 23 -7.92 13.69 3.15
CA ALA A 23 -7.14 14.63 3.94
C ALA A 23 -8.01 15.38 4.97
N ALA A 24 -9.19 15.86 4.56
CA ALA A 24 -10.12 16.52 5.47
C ALA A 24 -10.57 15.60 6.64
N ARG A 25 -10.80 14.31 6.38
CA ARG A 25 -11.13 13.32 7.41
C ARG A 25 -9.95 13.04 8.34
N SER A 26 -8.73 12.95 7.81
CA SER A 26 -7.51 12.85 8.63
C SER A 26 -7.35 14.06 9.52
N LEU A 27 -7.61 15.27 9.02
CA LEU A 27 -7.60 16.50 9.80
C LEU A 27 -8.65 16.49 10.93
N GLN A 28 -9.82 15.88 10.68
CA GLN A 28 -10.86 15.67 11.70
C GLN A 28 -10.50 14.59 12.73
N GLY A 29 -9.38 13.88 12.54
CA GLY A 29 -8.88 12.90 13.49
C GLY A 29 -9.37 11.47 13.27
N VAL A 30 -10.02 11.15 12.14
CA VAL A 30 -10.53 9.79 11.87
C VAL A 30 -9.42 8.74 11.90
N PHE A 31 -8.26 9.05 11.33
CA PHE A 31 -7.10 8.15 11.37
C PHE A 31 -6.51 8.04 12.77
N SER A 32 -6.25 9.17 13.43
CA SER A 32 -5.68 9.21 14.78
C SER A 32 -6.53 8.43 15.76
N GLN A 33 -7.86 8.57 15.68
CA GLN A 33 -8.77 7.87 16.57
C GLN A 33 -8.65 6.37 16.45
N LYS A 34 -8.52 5.84 15.22
CA LYS A 34 -8.27 4.41 15.00
C LYS A 34 -6.95 3.94 15.61
N VAL A 35 -5.90 4.75 15.48
CA VAL A 35 -4.60 4.47 16.09
C VAL A 35 -4.71 4.48 17.62
N TYR A 36 -5.42 5.43 18.21
CA TYR A 36 -5.62 5.51 19.66
C TYR A 36 -6.45 4.34 20.20
N GLU A 37 -7.52 3.91 19.49
CA GLU A 37 -8.30 2.73 19.87
C GLU A 37 -7.43 1.48 19.98
N ILE A 38 -6.58 1.21 18.98
CA ILE A 38 -5.65 0.08 19.00
C ILE A 38 -4.57 0.25 20.08
N ALA A 39 -4.04 1.46 20.25
CA ALA A 39 -3.07 1.75 21.30
C ALA A 39 -3.65 1.54 22.71
N GLU A 40 -4.92 1.85 22.91
CA GLU A 40 -5.63 1.57 24.18
C GLU A 40 -5.76 0.05 24.42
N HIS A 41 -6.13 -0.72 23.40
CA HIS A 41 -6.20 -2.18 23.51
C HIS A 41 -4.82 -2.78 23.85
N LEU A 42 -3.76 -2.33 23.19
CA LEU A 42 -2.37 -2.73 23.48
C LEU A 42 -1.95 -2.33 24.91
N THR A 43 -2.29 -1.11 25.34
CA THR A 43 -1.97 -0.63 26.69
C THR A 43 -2.66 -1.47 27.75
N ASN A 44 -3.93 -1.82 27.53
CA ASN A 44 -4.70 -2.67 28.43
C ASN A 44 -4.12 -4.08 28.53
N LEU A 45 -3.71 -4.67 27.38
CA LEU A 45 -3.06 -5.97 27.34
C LEU A 45 -1.71 -5.93 28.04
N ARG A 46 -0.88 -4.91 27.79
CA ARG A 46 0.40 -4.71 28.44
C ARG A 46 0.24 -4.55 29.96
N ALA A 47 -0.67 -3.70 30.41
CA ALA A 47 -0.95 -3.53 31.83
C ALA A 47 -1.38 -4.85 32.51
N TYR A 48 -2.15 -5.68 31.80
CA TYR A 48 -2.53 -7.00 32.28
C TYR A 48 -1.31 -7.92 32.42
N VAL A 49 -0.39 -7.96 31.46
CA VAL A 49 0.85 -8.75 31.51
C VAL A 49 1.78 -8.25 32.61
N GLU A 50 2.01 -6.93 32.73
CA GLU A 50 2.87 -6.34 33.77
C GLU A 50 2.32 -6.58 35.18
N ALA A 51 1.01 -6.46 35.37
CA ALA A 51 0.40 -6.75 36.68
C ALA A 51 0.65 -8.17 37.15
N THR A 52 0.73 -9.12 36.24
CA THR A 52 1.04 -10.53 36.61
C THR A 52 2.51 -10.75 36.94
N LEU A 53 3.39 -9.99 36.31
CA LEU A 53 4.81 -10.03 36.68
C LEU A 53 5.01 -9.48 38.10
N ASP A 54 4.25 -8.46 38.50
CA ASP A 54 4.37 -7.83 39.80
C ASP A 54 3.68 -8.64 40.94
N PHE A 55 2.67 -9.45 40.60
CA PHE A 55 1.89 -10.23 41.59
C PHE A 55 1.88 -11.75 41.27
N PRO A 56 3.02 -12.42 41.34
CA PRO A 56 3.15 -13.86 41.00
C PRO A 56 2.44 -14.80 41.98
N GLU A 57 1.96 -14.29 43.12
CA GLU A 57 1.26 -15.10 44.15
C GLU A 57 -0.23 -15.34 43.81
N GLU A 58 -0.79 -14.64 42.86
CA GLU A 58 -2.12 -14.95 42.33
C GLU A 58 -1.96 -16.08 41.30
N ASP A 59 -2.53 -17.26 41.58
CA ASP A 59 -2.53 -18.47 40.72
C ASP A 59 -3.26 -18.21 39.35
N ILE A 60 -2.84 -17.20 38.60
CA ILE A 60 -3.36 -16.89 37.27
C ILE A 60 -2.46 -17.60 36.25
N ASP A 61 -2.94 -18.71 35.71
CA ASP A 61 -2.24 -19.45 34.66
C ASP A 61 -2.40 -18.73 33.32
N PHE A 62 -1.58 -17.71 33.10
CA PHE A 62 -1.59 -16.76 31.99
C PHE A 62 -1.51 -17.40 30.63
N ILE A 63 -0.69 -18.45 30.52
CA ILE A 63 -0.37 -19.09 29.25
C ILE A 63 -1.51 -20.04 28.87
N ASN A 64 -2.13 -20.69 29.84
CA ASN A 64 -3.16 -21.70 29.60
C ASN A 64 -4.60 -21.12 29.52
N ASP A 65 -4.86 -19.94 30.06
CA ASP A 65 -6.19 -19.27 29.96
C ASP A 65 -6.53 -18.82 28.53
N GLY A 66 -5.55 -18.74 27.61
CA GLY A 66 -5.73 -18.34 26.22
C GLY A 66 -6.24 -16.90 26.04
N ARG A 67 -6.30 -16.10 27.11
CA ARG A 67 -6.81 -14.73 27.09
C ARG A 67 -5.84 -13.81 26.35
N VAL A 68 -4.54 -13.88 26.67
CA VAL A 68 -3.50 -13.06 26.01
C VAL A 68 -3.44 -13.39 24.53
N ALA A 69 -3.44 -14.67 24.15
CA ALA A 69 -3.44 -15.10 22.76
C ALA A 69 -4.62 -14.53 21.99
N ARG A 70 -5.84 -14.61 22.53
CA ARG A 70 -7.04 -14.06 21.89
C ARG A 70 -6.96 -12.54 21.72
N GLN A 71 -6.49 -11.80 22.73
CA GLN A 71 -6.34 -10.35 22.65
C GLN A 71 -5.26 -9.94 21.64
N VAL A 72 -4.14 -10.67 21.54
CA VAL A 72 -3.11 -10.47 20.51
C VAL A 72 -3.70 -10.69 19.11
N ASP A 73 -4.47 -11.78 18.92
CA ASP A 73 -5.13 -12.09 17.65
C ASP A 73 -6.11 -10.98 17.22
N ASP A 74 -6.88 -10.46 18.16
CA ASP A 74 -7.86 -9.41 17.87
C ASP A 74 -7.17 -8.10 17.51
N ILE A 75 -6.12 -7.70 18.24
CA ILE A 75 -5.32 -6.50 17.90
C ILE A 75 -4.60 -6.67 16.55
N LEU A 76 -4.10 -7.86 16.22
CA LEU A 76 -3.51 -8.15 14.91
C LEU A 76 -4.51 -8.00 13.77
N LYS A 77 -5.78 -8.38 13.97
CA LYS A 77 -6.85 -8.15 12.99
C LYS A 77 -7.12 -6.66 12.81
N GLU A 78 -7.21 -5.90 13.90
CA GLU A 78 -7.42 -4.44 13.88
C GLU A 78 -6.27 -3.73 13.16
N LEU A 79 -5.01 -4.09 13.45
CA LEU A 79 -3.83 -3.56 12.75
C LEU A 79 -3.81 -3.92 11.27
N THR A 80 -4.27 -5.13 10.93
CA THR A 80 -4.34 -5.57 9.53
C THR A 80 -5.40 -4.80 8.75
N ASP A 81 -6.55 -4.49 9.36
CA ASP A 81 -7.57 -3.64 8.76
C ASP A 81 -7.07 -2.19 8.62
N LEU A 82 -6.43 -1.66 9.68
CA LEU A 82 -5.84 -0.32 9.65
C LEU A 82 -4.77 -0.20 8.55
N GLU A 83 -3.92 -1.21 8.39
CA GLU A 83 -2.88 -1.24 7.35
C GLU A 83 -3.48 -1.20 5.94
N LYS A 84 -4.51 -2.01 5.67
CA LYS A 84 -5.22 -2.00 4.39
C LYS A 84 -5.81 -0.61 4.08
N ARG A 85 -6.47 0.00 5.05
CA ARG A 85 -7.04 1.35 4.92
C ARG A 85 -5.97 2.42 4.74
N ALA A 86 -4.85 2.32 5.48
CA ALA A 86 -3.72 3.23 5.34
C ALA A 86 -3.03 3.09 3.98
N LEU A 87 -2.92 1.86 3.44
CA LEU A 87 -2.40 1.63 2.10
C LEU A 87 -3.26 2.33 1.05
N TYR A 88 -4.58 2.15 1.12
CA TYR A 88 -5.51 2.85 0.23
C TYR A 88 -5.43 4.38 0.43
N GLY A 89 -5.36 4.84 1.67
CA GLY A 89 -5.19 6.26 2.01
C GLY A 89 -3.91 6.88 1.45
N LYS A 90 -2.82 6.10 1.39
CA LYS A 90 -1.58 6.50 0.71
C LYS A 90 -1.80 6.64 -0.80
N VAL A 91 -2.47 5.67 -1.41
CA VAL A 91 -2.78 5.70 -2.85
C VAL A 91 -3.71 6.89 -3.20
N LEU A 92 -4.69 7.20 -2.35
CA LEU A 92 -5.54 8.40 -2.55
C LEU A 92 -4.74 9.69 -2.49
N ARG A 93 -3.75 9.77 -1.59
CA ARG A 93 -2.89 10.94 -1.40
C ARG A 93 -1.85 11.09 -2.51
N ASP A 94 -1.07 10.04 -2.75
CA ASP A 94 0.12 10.05 -3.62
C ASP A 94 -0.22 9.77 -5.09
N GLY A 95 -1.43 9.26 -5.38
CA GLY A 95 -1.76 8.64 -6.66
C GLY A 95 -1.21 7.22 -6.77
N LEU A 96 -1.62 6.52 -7.84
CA LEU A 96 -1.10 5.20 -8.21
C LEU A 96 -0.10 5.35 -9.35
N THR A 97 1.17 5.04 -9.11
CA THR A 97 2.20 5.08 -10.14
C THR A 97 2.16 3.81 -10.98
N VAL A 98 1.76 3.96 -12.25
CA VAL A 98 1.60 2.86 -13.22
C VAL A 98 2.64 3.00 -14.32
N VAL A 99 3.56 2.05 -14.39
CA VAL A 99 4.63 2.00 -15.39
C VAL A 99 4.26 1.04 -16.51
N MET A 100 4.31 1.49 -17.75
CA MET A 100 4.09 0.64 -18.92
C MET A 100 5.42 0.13 -19.45
N ALA A 101 5.60 -1.19 -19.42
CA ALA A 101 6.80 -1.87 -19.86
C ALA A 101 6.47 -2.91 -20.95
N GLY A 102 7.41 -3.20 -21.82
CA GLY A 102 7.24 -4.18 -22.92
C GLY A 102 8.12 -3.86 -24.12
N ALA A 103 8.17 -4.77 -25.07
CA ALA A 103 8.97 -4.65 -26.30
C ALA A 103 8.57 -3.39 -27.12
N PRO A 104 9.42 -2.91 -28.02
CA PRO A 104 9.03 -1.89 -29.00
C PRO A 104 7.81 -2.33 -29.82
N ASN A 105 6.94 -1.38 -30.17
CA ASN A 105 5.76 -1.57 -31.05
C ASN A 105 4.65 -2.50 -30.51
N VAL A 106 4.69 -2.88 -29.22
CA VAL A 106 3.58 -3.62 -28.58
C VAL A 106 2.35 -2.74 -28.32
N GLY A 107 2.48 -1.41 -28.48
CA GLY A 107 1.36 -0.45 -28.38
C GLY A 107 1.30 0.32 -27.05
N LYS A 108 2.43 0.51 -26.35
CA LYS A 108 2.49 1.30 -25.09
C LYS A 108 1.92 2.70 -25.26
N SER A 109 2.45 3.48 -26.20
CA SER A 109 1.97 4.85 -26.47
C SER A 109 0.52 4.89 -26.99
N SER A 110 0.07 3.84 -27.69
CA SER A 110 -1.33 3.73 -28.09
C SER A 110 -2.25 3.48 -26.91
N LEU A 111 -1.83 2.63 -25.94
CA LEU A 111 -2.56 2.41 -24.71
C LEU A 111 -2.60 3.67 -23.84
N MET A 112 -1.48 4.38 -23.71
CA MET A 112 -1.44 5.67 -23.01
C MET A 112 -2.45 6.64 -23.57
N ASN A 113 -2.48 6.82 -24.90
CA ASN A 113 -3.44 7.69 -25.55
C ASN A 113 -4.90 7.22 -25.35
N ALA A 114 -5.16 5.92 -25.39
CA ALA A 114 -6.49 5.37 -25.17
C ALA A 114 -6.96 5.61 -23.72
N LEU A 115 -6.09 5.44 -22.74
CA LEU A 115 -6.38 5.73 -21.33
C LEU A 115 -6.62 7.23 -21.11
N ALA A 116 -5.80 8.09 -21.71
CA ALA A 116 -5.95 9.54 -21.59
C ALA A 116 -7.22 10.09 -22.29
N GLN A 117 -7.78 9.38 -23.27
CA GLN A 117 -9.00 9.80 -23.96
C GLN A 117 -10.29 9.34 -23.29
N ASN A 118 -10.27 8.22 -22.57
CA ASN A 118 -11.46 7.65 -21.93
C ASN A 118 -11.81 8.32 -20.58
N GLU A 119 -10.87 8.98 -19.95
CA GLU A 119 -11.05 9.63 -18.66
C GLU A 119 -10.81 11.14 -18.78
N VAL A 120 -11.42 11.93 -17.92
CA VAL A 120 -11.20 13.39 -17.89
C VAL A 120 -9.74 13.65 -17.50
N ALA A 121 -8.88 13.74 -18.51
CA ALA A 121 -7.49 14.10 -18.30
C ALA A 121 -7.44 15.46 -17.61
N ILE A 122 -7.13 15.48 -16.32
CA ILE A 122 -6.69 16.69 -15.66
C ILE A 122 -5.26 16.91 -16.14
N VAL A 123 -5.15 17.53 -17.33
CA VAL A 123 -3.85 18.05 -17.80
C VAL A 123 -3.54 19.26 -16.90
N THR A 124 -2.96 18.99 -15.74
CA THR A 124 -2.33 20.08 -14.99
C THR A 124 -0.98 20.32 -15.64
N ASP A 125 -0.89 21.36 -16.47
CA ASP A 125 0.39 21.98 -16.83
C ASP A 125 1.03 22.57 -15.56
N ILE A 126 1.45 21.74 -14.63
CA ILE A 126 2.34 22.18 -13.55
C ILE A 126 3.74 22.21 -14.16
N ALA A 127 4.10 23.39 -14.68
CA ALA A 127 5.46 23.69 -15.12
C ALA A 127 6.42 23.53 -13.95
N GLY A 128 7.14 22.41 -13.87
CA GLY A 128 8.16 22.24 -12.83
C GLY A 128 8.73 20.83 -12.62
N THR A 129 8.15 19.79 -13.17
CA THR A 129 8.68 18.43 -12.99
C THR A 129 9.41 17.96 -14.26
N THR A 130 10.69 17.82 -14.12
CA THR A 130 11.74 17.18 -14.96
C THR A 130 11.37 16.78 -16.40
N ARG A 131 11.97 17.46 -17.34
CA ARG A 131 11.87 17.41 -18.83
C ARG A 131 12.14 16.06 -19.53
N ASP A 132 12.19 14.93 -18.81
CA ASP A 132 12.73 13.68 -19.35
C ASP A 132 11.82 12.44 -19.26
N ARG A 133 10.60 12.53 -18.66
CA ARG A 133 9.64 11.42 -18.62
C ARG A 133 8.33 11.86 -19.24
N ILE A 134 7.76 11.03 -20.10
CA ILE A 134 6.39 11.23 -20.59
C ILE A 134 5.50 10.70 -19.47
N GLU A 135 4.99 11.60 -18.64
CA GLU A 135 4.07 11.32 -17.54
C GLU A 135 2.70 11.88 -17.93
N HIS A 136 1.66 11.08 -17.77
CA HIS A 136 0.29 11.51 -17.94
C HIS A 136 -0.50 11.17 -16.69
N ASP A 137 -1.16 12.19 -16.14
CA ASP A 137 -2.04 12.03 -15.00
C ASP A 137 -3.47 11.84 -15.49
N ILE A 138 -4.11 10.78 -15.04
CA ILE A 138 -5.52 10.51 -15.29
C ILE A 138 -6.27 10.38 -13.95
N ASP A 139 -7.50 10.92 -13.90
CA ASP A 139 -8.40 10.74 -12.75
C ASP A 139 -9.38 9.61 -13.05
N LEU A 140 -9.22 8.49 -12.36
CA LEU A 140 -10.09 7.34 -12.46
C LEU A 140 -11.07 7.34 -11.29
N ASP A 141 -12.22 8.00 -11.44
CA ASP A 141 -13.25 8.13 -10.40
C ASP A 141 -12.72 8.71 -9.07
N GLY A 142 -11.83 9.69 -9.17
CA GLY A 142 -11.19 10.34 -8.02
C GLY A 142 -9.90 9.69 -7.55
N LEU A 143 -9.47 8.61 -8.19
CA LEU A 143 -8.15 8.02 -8.02
C LEU A 143 -7.19 8.61 -9.06
N LEU A 144 -6.18 9.35 -8.60
CA LEU A 144 -5.13 9.87 -9.48
C LEU A 144 -4.20 8.73 -9.89
N ILE A 145 -3.99 8.55 -11.20
CA ILE A 145 -3.05 7.58 -11.76
C ILE A 145 -1.97 8.31 -12.54
N HIS A 146 -0.72 8.11 -12.15
CA HIS A 146 0.47 8.60 -12.83
C HIS A 146 0.96 7.56 -13.82
N LEU A 147 0.68 7.76 -15.11
CA LEU A 147 1.12 6.86 -16.18
C LEU A 147 2.52 7.25 -16.64
N ILE A 148 3.45 6.29 -16.59
CA ILE A 148 4.82 6.47 -17.06
C ILE A 148 5.04 5.55 -18.25
N ASP A 149 5.30 6.13 -19.45
CA ASP A 149 5.73 5.35 -20.62
C ASP A 149 7.25 5.12 -20.56
N THR A 150 7.64 3.88 -20.71
CA THR A 150 9.05 3.53 -20.83
C THR A 150 9.41 3.26 -22.29
N ALA A 151 10.53 3.79 -22.75
CA ALA A 151 11.11 3.37 -24.03
C ALA A 151 11.29 1.86 -24.03
N GLY A 152 10.84 1.18 -25.09
CA GLY A 152 10.84 -0.29 -25.15
C GLY A 152 12.21 -0.90 -24.82
N VAL A 153 12.21 -1.85 -23.90
CA VAL A 153 13.42 -2.53 -23.43
C VAL A 153 13.90 -3.52 -24.49
N ARG A 154 15.08 -3.32 -25.05
CA ARG A 154 15.86 -4.34 -25.77
C ARG A 154 17.26 -4.41 -25.20
N GLU A 155 17.79 -5.60 -24.99
CA GLU A 155 19.21 -5.77 -24.76
C GLU A 155 19.97 -5.46 -26.05
N THR A 156 20.57 -4.27 -26.13
CA THR A 156 21.38 -3.86 -27.29
C THR A 156 22.71 -3.30 -26.85
N GLY A 157 23.67 -3.37 -27.76
CA GLY A 157 24.99 -2.77 -27.57
C GLY A 157 25.03 -1.25 -27.76
N ASP A 158 23.90 -0.61 -28.16
CA ASP A 158 23.85 0.81 -28.46
C ASP A 158 23.79 1.66 -27.17
N PRO A 159 24.66 2.68 -27.01
CA PRO A 159 24.66 3.57 -25.84
C PRO A 159 23.34 4.32 -25.61
N VAL A 160 22.58 4.63 -26.66
CA VAL A 160 21.32 5.38 -26.57
C VAL A 160 20.21 4.47 -25.99
N GLU A 161 20.20 3.19 -26.38
CA GLU A 161 19.24 2.21 -25.84
C GLU A 161 19.57 1.79 -24.40
N LYS A 162 20.85 1.78 -23.99
CA LYS A 162 21.24 1.58 -22.58
C LYS A 162 20.68 2.65 -21.67
N ILE A 163 20.64 3.91 -22.07
CA ILE A 163 20.02 5.01 -21.33
C ILE A 163 18.51 4.77 -21.19
N GLY A 164 17.86 4.26 -22.23
CA GLY A 164 16.42 3.89 -22.18
C GLY A 164 16.13 2.76 -21.19
N VAL A 165 17.02 1.77 -21.10
CA VAL A 165 16.92 0.65 -20.12
C VAL A 165 17.12 1.16 -18.70
N GLU A 166 18.10 2.03 -18.44
CA GLU A 166 18.32 2.63 -17.11
C GLU A 166 17.12 3.48 -16.65
N LYS A 167 16.54 4.29 -17.55
CA LYS A 167 15.33 5.07 -17.25
C LYS A 167 14.14 4.16 -16.95
N THR A 168 13.98 3.05 -17.67
CA THR A 168 12.95 2.04 -17.39
C THR A 168 13.15 1.41 -16.02
N LEU A 169 14.38 1.06 -15.64
CA LEU A 169 14.68 0.53 -14.31
C LEU A 169 14.29 1.49 -13.20
N GLN A 170 14.69 2.76 -13.31
CA GLN A 170 14.34 3.79 -12.33
C GLN A 170 12.82 3.99 -12.22
N ALA A 171 12.08 3.90 -13.33
CA ALA A 171 10.63 3.97 -13.30
C ALA A 171 10.01 2.76 -12.60
N VAL A 172 10.49 1.54 -12.90
CA VAL A 172 10.02 0.29 -12.28
C VAL A 172 10.31 0.28 -10.76
N GLU A 173 11.43 0.86 -10.31
CA GLU A 173 11.77 0.98 -8.89
C GLU A 173 10.78 1.87 -8.11
N THR A 174 10.15 2.84 -8.76
CA THR A 174 9.18 3.76 -8.15
C THR A 174 7.72 3.35 -8.40
N ALA A 175 7.48 2.31 -9.23
CA ALA A 175 6.14 1.87 -9.60
C ALA A 175 5.40 1.21 -8.44
N ASP A 176 4.08 1.45 -8.36
CA ASP A 176 3.15 0.65 -7.57
C ASP A 176 2.59 -0.51 -8.43
N VAL A 177 2.39 -0.24 -9.74
CA VAL A 177 1.93 -1.23 -10.72
C VAL A 177 2.80 -1.19 -11.97
N VAL A 178 3.17 -2.35 -12.49
CA VAL A 178 3.82 -2.50 -13.79
C VAL A 178 2.88 -3.20 -14.76
N LEU A 179 2.48 -2.49 -15.82
CA LEU A 179 1.76 -3.07 -16.95
C LEU A 179 2.77 -3.67 -17.93
N THR A 180 2.89 -4.98 -17.94
CA THR A 180 3.74 -5.70 -18.90
C THR A 180 2.95 -5.94 -20.18
N LEU A 181 3.19 -5.10 -21.22
CA LEU A 181 2.49 -5.18 -22.49
C LEU A 181 3.15 -6.19 -23.43
N VAL A 182 2.31 -7.03 -24.03
CA VAL A 182 2.70 -7.98 -25.06
C VAL A 182 1.80 -7.85 -26.29
N ASP A 183 2.35 -8.19 -27.45
CA ASP A 183 1.58 -8.29 -28.68
C ASP A 183 0.81 -9.62 -28.70
N GLY A 184 -0.51 -9.57 -28.61
CA GLY A 184 -1.38 -10.75 -28.59
C GLY A 184 -1.33 -11.58 -29.87
N THR A 185 -0.80 -11.02 -30.98
CA THR A 185 -0.63 -11.73 -32.26
C THR A 185 0.67 -12.54 -32.31
N ASP A 186 1.64 -12.25 -31.44
CA ASP A 186 2.92 -12.94 -31.35
C ASP A 186 2.83 -14.19 -30.48
N LYS A 187 3.00 -15.35 -31.09
CA LYS A 187 2.91 -16.66 -30.43
C LYS A 187 4.02 -16.90 -29.41
N THR A 188 5.08 -16.11 -29.42
CA THR A 188 6.26 -16.22 -28.54
C THR A 188 6.30 -15.10 -27.49
N ALA A 189 5.43 -14.11 -27.59
CA ALA A 189 5.46 -12.90 -26.79
C ALA A 189 5.37 -13.16 -25.27
N VAL A 190 4.71 -14.22 -24.84
CA VAL A 190 4.55 -14.59 -23.42
C VAL A 190 5.84 -15.18 -22.81
N SER A 191 6.76 -15.66 -23.63
CA SER A 191 8.06 -16.24 -23.21
C SER A 191 9.25 -15.31 -23.43
N ASP A 192 9.00 -14.02 -23.71
CA ASP A 192 10.05 -13.08 -24.09
C ASP A 192 10.99 -12.75 -22.91
N THR A 193 12.27 -12.64 -23.24
CA THR A 193 13.36 -12.26 -22.35
C THR A 193 13.08 -10.93 -21.63
N ALA A 194 12.37 -10.00 -22.27
CA ALA A 194 12.02 -8.70 -21.69
C ALA A 194 11.07 -8.83 -20.48
N GLN A 195 10.09 -9.74 -20.54
CA GLN A 195 9.17 -9.99 -19.41
C GLN A 195 9.88 -10.61 -18.22
N THR A 196 10.68 -11.66 -18.49
CA THR A 196 11.49 -12.30 -17.45
C THR A 196 12.46 -11.31 -16.82
N TRP A 197 13.02 -10.40 -17.63
CA TRP A 197 13.91 -9.36 -17.15
C TRP A 197 13.22 -8.34 -16.26
N ILE A 198 12.00 -7.91 -16.58
CA ILE A 198 11.17 -7.02 -15.76
C ILE A 198 10.81 -7.72 -14.45
N ARG A 199 10.25 -8.93 -14.53
CA ARG A 199 9.79 -9.70 -13.36
C ARG A 199 10.89 -9.94 -12.33
N ASN A 200 12.11 -10.24 -12.77
CA ASN A 200 13.26 -10.47 -11.89
C ASN A 200 13.77 -9.20 -11.19
N ARG A 201 13.25 -8.01 -11.55
CA ARG A 201 13.64 -6.71 -11.01
C ARG A 201 12.51 -5.96 -10.31
N LEU A 202 11.32 -6.55 -10.27
CA LEU A 202 10.23 -6.00 -9.48
C LEU A 202 10.61 -6.02 -8.01
N ARG A 203 10.43 -4.87 -7.37
CA ARG A 203 10.56 -4.75 -5.92
C ARG A 203 9.41 -5.50 -5.24
N GLU A 204 9.65 -6.01 -4.05
CA GLU A 204 8.58 -6.54 -3.20
C GLU A 204 7.46 -5.51 -3.01
N GLY A 205 6.22 -5.94 -3.18
CA GLY A 205 5.03 -5.07 -3.11
C GLY A 205 4.59 -4.43 -4.43
N VAL A 206 5.37 -4.53 -5.53
CA VAL A 206 4.95 -4.07 -6.86
C VAL A 206 4.05 -5.11 -7.52
N THR A 207 2.88 -4.68 -8.00
CA THR A 207 1.94 -5.57 -8.69
C THR A 207 2.21 -5.58 -10.19
N GLU A 208 2.50 -6.76 -10.76
CA GLU A 208 2.59 -6.94 -12.21
C GLU A 208 1.21 -7.28 -12.79
N VAL A 209 0.83 -6.58 -13.87
CA VAL A 209 -0.35 -6.89 -14.68
C VAL A 209 0.09 -7.19 -16.10
N LEU A 210 -0.11 -8.42 -16.55
CA LEU A 210 0.13 -8.79 -17.94
C LEU A 210 -1.02 -8.28 -18.82
N VAL A 211 -0.69 -7.49 -19.85
CA VAL A 211 -1.65 -6.90 -20.78
C VAL A 211 -1.37 -7.40 -22.19
N MET A 212 -2.30 -8.17 -22.73
CA MET A 212 -2.25 -8.66 -24.13
C MET A 212 -2.95 -7.65 -25.02
N ASN A 213 -2.18 -6.92 -25.82
CA ASN A 213 -2.69 -5.90 -26.72
C ASN A 213 -2.90 -6.44 -28.13
N LYS A 214 -3.62 -5.68 -28.99
CA LYS A 214 -3.93 -5.97 -30.39
C LYS A 214 -4.87 -7.16 -30.60
N ILE A 215 -5.81 -7.36 -29.68
CA ILE A 215 -6.81 -8.44 -29.81
C ILE A 215 -7.70 -8.28 -31.05
N ASP A 216 -7.84 -7.08 -31.59
CA ASP A 216 -8.52 -6.76 -32.85
C ASP A 216 -7.92 -7.48 -34.08
N LEU A 217 -6.69 -7.92 -33.99
CA LEU A 217 -6.01 -8.68 -35.05
C LEU A 217 -6.14 -10.20 -34.92
N GLY A 218 -6.87 -10.66 -33.90
CA GLY A 218 -7.11 -12.08 -33.60
C GLY A 218 -6.07 -12.67 -32.65
N VAL A 219 -6.54 -13.13 -31.50
CA VAL A 219 -5.73 -13.79 -30.45
C VAL A 219 -6.22 -15.21 -30.25
N ASP A 220 -5.28 -16.15 -30.14
CA ASP A 220 -5.58 -17.54 -29.79
C ASP A 220 -5.99 -17.63 -28.32
N GLN A 221 -7.29 -17.74 -28.06
CA GLN A 221 -7.85 -17.78 -26.70
C GLN A 221 -7.26 -18.92 -25.83
N GLY A 222 -6.80 -20.02 -26.44
CA GLY A 222 -6.17 -21.12 -25.70
C GLY A 222 -4.76 -20.81 -25.17
N LYS A 223 -4.22 -19.63 -25.49
CA LYS A 223 -2.86 -19.18 -25.08
C LYS A 223 -2.85 -17.95 -24.18
N ILE A 224 -4.02 -17.51 -23.75
CA ILE A 224 -4.11 -16.39 -22.81
C ILE A 224 -3.72 -16.89 -21.41
N PRO A 225 -2.66 -16.36 -20.81
CA PRO A 225 -2.30 -16.72 -19.43
C PRO A 225 -3.37 -16.31 -18.42
N ASP A 226 -3.53 -17.11 -17.37
CA ASP A 226 -4.45 -16.81 -16.30
C ASP A 226 -4.14 -15.43 -15.70
N GLY A 227 -5.18 -14.61 -15.54
CA GLY A 227 -5.06 -13.27 -14.96
C GLY A 227 -4.57 -12.19 -15.92
N ALA A 228 -4.24 -12.50 -17.18
CA ALA A 228 -3.91 -11.50 -18.19
C ALA A 228 -5.15 -10.68 -18.58
N VAL A 229 -4.94 -9.39 -18.87
CA VAL A 229 -5.97 -8.50 -19.41
C VAL A 229 -5.79 -8.37 -20.91
N CYS A 230 -6.84 -8.70 -21.67
CA CYS A 230 -6.82 -8.64 -23.13
C CYS A 230 -7.43 -7.32 -23.58
N ILE A 231 -6.71 -6.55 -24.41
CA ILE A 231 -7.13 -5.23 -24.89
C ILE A 231 -6.83 -5.02 -26.37
N SER A 232 -7.54 -4.10 -26.96
CA SER A 232 -7.11 -3.41 -28.18
C SER A 232 -6.99 -1.91 -27.90
N ALA A 233 -5.77 -1.43 -27.74
CA ALA A 233 -5.51 0.00 -27.56
C ALA A 233 -5.97 0.83 -28.77
N LYS A 234 -6.21 0.20 -29.93
CA LYS A 234 -6.69 0.84 -31.16
C LYS A 234 -8.20 1.01 -31.17
N THR A 235 -8.97 0.02 -30.71
CA THR A 235 -10.44 0.03 -30.76
C THR A 235 -11.08 0.43 -29.43
N GLY A 236 -10.31 0.42 -28.34
CA GLY A 236 -10.80 0.62 -26.98
C GLY A 236 -11.34 -0.64 -26.30
N GLU A 237 -11.40 -1.76 -27.02
CA GLU A 237 -11.90 -3.04 -26.46
C GLU A 237 -11.03 -3.50 -25.29
N GLY A 238 -11.67 -3.87 -24.15
CA GLY A 238 -11.00 -4.36 -22.96
C GLY A 238 -10.34 -3.28 -22.08
N ILE A 239 -10.36 -1.99 -22.45
CA ILE A 239 -9.81 -0.90 -21.64
C ILE A 239 -10.54 -0.79 -20.30
N ASP A 240 -11.87 -0.89 -20.30
CA ASP A 240 -12.66 -0.85 -19.04
C ASP A 240 -12.24 -1.96 -18.07
N ALA A 241 -11.98 -3.17 -18.58
CA ALA A 241 -11.51 -4.29 -17.74
C ALA A 241 -10.12 -4.01 -17.14
N LEU A 242 -9.24 -3.33 -17.87
CA LEU A 242 -7.95 -2.89 -17.35
C LEU A 242 -8.11 -1.83 -16.26
N LEU A 243 -8.97 -0.83 -16.48
CA LEU A 243 -9.27 0.22 -15.51
C LEU A 243 -9.87 -0.37 -14.21
N GLU A 244 -10.84 -1.28 -14.33
CA GLU A 244 -11.42 -1.99 -13.19
C GLU A 244 -10.36 -2.81 -12.42
N LYS A 245 -9.41 -3.41 -13.14
CA LYS A 245 -8.30 -4.13 -12.48
C LYS A 245 -7.37 -3.19 -11.73
N LEU A 246 -7.07 -2.01 -12.29
CA LEU A 246 -6.27 -0.98 -11.61
C LEU A 246 -7.00 -0.45 -10.36
N LYS A 247 -8.32 -0.21 -10.44
CA LYS A 247 -9.14 0.14 -9.27
C LYS A 247 -9.06 -0.90 -8.16
N LYS A 248 -9.16 -2.19 -8.49
CA LYS A 248 -9.05 -3.27 -7.50
C LYS A 248 -7.68 -3.33 -6.86
N ILE A 249 -6.61 -3.15 -7.64
CA ILE A 249 -5.23 -3.13 -7.12
C ILE A 249 -5.02 -1.94 -6.17
N SER A 250 -5.63 -0.79 -6.45
CA SER A 250 -5.55 0.37 -5.57
C SER A 250 -6.28 0.20 -4.23
N GLY A 251 -7.08 -0.87 -4.07
CA GLY A 251 -7.87 -1.11 -2.85
C GLY A 251 -9.25 -0.46 -2.87
N ASN A 252 -9.78 -0.07 -4.03
CA ASN A 252 -11.07 0.61 -4.16
C ASN A 252 -12.30 -0.26 -3.81
N ASP A 253 -12.11 -1.53 -3.44
CA ASP A 253 -13.14 -2.40 -2.85
C ASP A 253 -13.43 -2.06 -1.36
N ILE A 254 -12.64 -1.16 -0.76
CA ILE A 254 -12.80 -0.71 0.61
C ILE A 254 -13.84 0.42 0.63
N ASP A 255 -14.88 0.25 1.45
CA ASP A 255 -15.97 1.19 1.63
C ASP A 255 -15.46 2.64 1.73
N LEU A 256 -15.93 3.49 0.81
CA LEU A 256 -15.48 4.89 0.67
C LEU A 256 -15.85 5.77 1.89
N GLU A 257 -16.82 5.32 2.71
CA GLU A 257 -17.25 6.01 3.92
C GLU A 257 -16.27 5.77 5.07
N GLY A 258 -15.22 6.53 5.17
CA GLY A 258 -14.28 6.44 6.31
C GLY A 258 -12.82 6.38 5.91
N ASN A 259 -12.51 6.55 4.63
CA ASN A 259 -11.14 6.63 4.16
C ASN A 259 -10.46 7.93 4.63
N PHE A 260 -9.19 7.83 4.97
CA PHE A 260 -8.33 8.89 5.45
C PHE A 260 -7.04 8.95 4.63
N SER A 261 -6.32 10.06 4.62
CA SER A 261 -4.98 10.12 4.02
C SER A 261 -3.95 9.43 4.93
N ALA A 262 -2.99 8.74 4.33
CA ALA A 262 -1.88 8.13 5.05
C ALA A 262 -0.57 8.31 4.30
N ARG A 263 0.55 8.14 5.02
CA ARG A 263 1.91 8.31 4.49
C ARG A 263 2.71 7.02 4.68
N THR A 264 3.78 6.86 3.92
CA THR A 264 4.68 5.69 4.03
C THR A 264 5.18 5.46 5.45
N ARG A 265 5.47 6.54 6.22
CA ARG A 265 5.87 6.41 7.63
C ARG A 265 4.80 5.73 8.50
N HIS A 266 3.50 6.00 8.22
CA HIS A 266 2.40 5.37 8.93
C HIS A 266 2.33 3.86 8.67
N LEU A 267 2.44 3.47 7.39
CA LEU A 267 2.51 2.07 6.99
C LEU A 267 3.69 1.35 7.64
N THR A 268 4.86 2.00 7.67
CA THR A 268 6.06 1.45 8.32
C THR A 268 5.84 1.24 9.82
N ALA A 269 5.24 2.20 10.50
CA ALA A 269 4.94 2.09 11.93
C ALA A 269 3.93 0.98 12.23
N ILE A 270 2.85 0.87 11.43
CA ILE A 270 1.85 -0.20 11.56
C ILE A 270 2.50 -1.57 11.31
N ALA A 271 3.32 -1.71 10.25
CA ALA A 271 3.99 -2.97 9.92
C ALA A 271 4.95 -3.41 11.04
N LYS A 272 5.70 -2.49 11.64
CA LYS A 272 6.58 -2.79 12.77
C LYS A 272 5.78 -3.17 14.01
N ALA A 273 4.71 -2.45 14.34
CA ALA A 273 3.83 -2.82 15.45
C ALA A 273 3.25 -4.23 15.26
N LYS A 274 2.83 -4.58 14.03
CA LYS A 274 2.39 -5.94 13.68
C LYS A 274 3.49 -6.96 13.88
N SER A 275 4.73 -6.68 13.47
CA SER A 275 5.84 -7.64 13.59
C SER A 275 6.12 -8.00 15.05
N HIS A 276 6.06 -7.03 15.97
CA HIS A 276 6.18 -7.28 17.41
C HIS A 276 5.06 -8.19 17.93
N LEU A 277 3.81 -7.96 17.51
CA LEU A 277 2.69 -8.80 17.93
C LEU A 277 2.71 -10.20 17.32
N ILE A 278 3.15 -10.35 16.08
CA ILE A 278 3.37 -11.67 15.44
C ILE A 278 4.43 -12.45 16.23
N GLN A 279 5.49 -11.79 16.68
CA GLN A 279 6.53 -12.41 17.50
C GLN A 279 5.97 -12.90 18.84
N VAL A 280 5.09 -12.13 19.49
CA VAL A 280 4.34 -12.57 20.67
C VAL A 280 3.46 -13.78 20.34
N GLN A 281 2.66 -13.71 19.26
CA GLN A 281 1.73 -14.77 18.86
C GLN A 281 2.46 -16.11 18.61
N GLU A 282 3.56 -16.09 17.86
CA GLU A 282 4.32 -17.30 17.49
C GLU A 282 5.09 -17.90 18.66
N SER A 283 5.51 -17.07 19.61
CA SER A 283 6.41 -17.47 20.67
C SER A 283 5.78 -17.46 22.07
N LEU A 284 4.48 -17.21 22.19
CA LEU A 284 3.79 -17.02 23.48
C LEU A 284 4.01 -18.17 24.48
N GLN A 285 4.11 -19.42 23.99
CA GLN A 285 4.34 -20.60 24.85
C GLN A 285 5.81 -20.75 25.31
N SER A 286 6.74 -20.09 24.62
CA SER A 286 8.19 -20.20 24.89
C SER A 286 8.80 -18.91 25.44
N MET A 287 8.11 -17.76 25.30
CA MET A 287 8.54 -16.48 25.83
C MET A 287 8.29 -16.37 27.34
N THR A 288 9.19 -15.65 28.02
CA THR A 288 8.90 -15.19 29.36
C THR A 288 7.94 -13.99 29.32
N LEU A 289 7.18 -13.77 30.39
CA LEU A 289 6.22 -12.65 30.45
C LEU A 289 6.90 -11.29 30.31
N GLU A 290 8.14 -11.14 30.77
CA GLU A 290 8.93 -9.92 30.60
C GLU A 290 9.18 -9.61 29.12
N LEU A 291 9.48 -10.63 28.30
CA LEU A 291 9.67 -10.46 26.86
C LEU A 291 8.35 -10.12 26.17
N VAL A 292 7.24 -10.73 26.57
CA VAL A 292 5.92 -10.38 26.06
C VAL A 292 5.58 -8.91 26.37
N ALA A 293 5.81 -8.45 27.61
CA ALA A 293 5.60 -7.05 28.00
C ALA A 293 6.47 -6.10 27.18
N GLU A 294 7.73 -6.48 26.91
CA GLU A 294 8.66 -5.68 26.10
C GLU A 294 8.19 -5.57 24.64
N GLU A 295 7.77 -6.68 24.00
CA GLU A 295 7.26 -6.66 22.65
C GLU A 295 5.98 -5.81 22.54
N LEU A 296 5.07 -5.90 23.52
CA LEU A 296 3.88 -5.03 23.57
C LEU A 296 4.26 -3.56 23.73
N ARG A 297 5.29 -3.25 24.53
CA ARG A 297 5.82 -1.88 24.67
C ARG A 297 6.39 -1.35 23.36
N LEU A 298 7.16 -2.18 22.65
CA LEU A 298 7.73 -1.81 21.35
C LEU A 298 6.63 -1.57 20.31
N ALA A 299 5.62 -2.43 20.24
CA ALA A 299 4.47 -2.23 19.36
C ALA A 299 3.74 -0.92 19.65
N LEU A 300 3.53 -0.59 20.92
CA LEU A 300 2.89 0.66 21.36
C LEU A 300 3.73 1.88 20.97
N ASN A 301 5.05 1.82 21.15
CA ASN A 301 5.95 2.90 20.75
C ASN A 301 5.90 3.17 19.24
N GLU A 302 5.88 2.11 18.41
CA GLU A 302 5.77 2.28 16.96
C GLU A 302 4.46 2.97 16.57
N LEU A 303 3.32 2.60 17.16
CA LEU A 303 2.04 3.27 16.93
C LEU A 303 2.06 4.73 17.42
N GLY A 304 2.72 4.98 18.55
CA GLY A 304 2.88 6.33 19.10
C GLY A 304 3.62 7.29 18.14
N THR A 305 4.48 6.77 17.27
CA THR A 305 5.17 7.59 16.25
C THR A 305 4.20 8.16 15.20
N ILE A 306 3.02 7.59 15.02
CA ILE A 306 2.01 8.06 14.05
C ILE A 306 1.38 9.37 14.51
N THR A 307 0.96 9.43 15.79
CA THR A 307 0.15 10.53 16.33
C THR A 307 0.95 11.51 17.20
N GLY A 308 2.16 11.10 17.62
CA GLY A 308 2.99 11.77 18.62
C GLY A 308 3.08 10.93 19.89
N GLN A 309 4.16 11.05 20.64
CA GLN A 309 4.51 10.14 21.74
C GLN A 309 3.44 10.11 22.83
N ILE A 310 3.07 8.89 23.23
CA ILE A 310 2.41 8.63 24.52
C ILE A 310 3.51 8.65 25.59
N LEU A 311 3.41 9.56 26.55
CA LEU A 311 4.43 9.66 27.60
C LEU A 311 4.32 8.50 28.59
N PRO A 312 5.45 8.01 29.17
CA PRO A 312 5.46 6.94 30.16
C PRO A 312 4.55 7.20 31.38
N ASP A 313 4.36 8.45 31.77
CA ASP A 313 3.51 8.87 32.89
C ASP A 313 2.02 8.56 32.64
N ASP A 314 1.57 8.54 31.40
CA ASP A 314 0.18 8.17 31.05
C ASP A 314 -0.09 6.70 31.34
N LEU A 315 0.90 5.83 31.14
CA LEU A 315 0.81 4.38 31.43
C LEU A 315 0.67 4.14 32.94
N LEU A 316 1.49 4.80 33.76
CA LEU A 316 1.41 4.69 35.22
C LEU A 316 0.03 5.13 35.74
N GLY A 317 -0.53 6.20 35.19
CA GLY A 317 -1.87 6.64 35.53
C GLY A 317 -2.94 5.60 35.26
N ILE A 318 -2.85 4.86 34.15
CA ILE A 318 -3.79 3.80 33.78
C ILE A 318 -3.63 2.59 34.68
N ILE A 319 -2.39 2.16 34.97
CA ILE A 319 -2.11 1.04 35.90
C ILE A 319 -2.72 1.35 37.28
N PHE A 320 -2.41 2.51 37.86
CA PHE A 320 -2.94 2.89 39.17
C PHE A 320 -4.46 3.09 39.20
N SER A 321 -5.08 3.50 38.10
CA SER A 321 -6.55 3.67 38.05
C SER A 321 -7.33 2.36 37.94
N LYS A 322 -6.75 1.31 37.35
CA LYS A 322 -7.39 -0.01 37.15
C LYS A 322 -7.14 -1.01 38.27
N PHE A 323 -6.02 -0.87 38.94
CA PHE A 323 -5.71 -1.69 40.11
C PHE A 323 -6.01 -0.85 41.35
N CYS A 324 -7.03 -1.22 42.11
CA CYS A 324 -7.31 -0.62 43.43
C CYS A 324 -6.17 -0.98 44.39
N ILE A 325 -5.01 -0.32 44.26
CA ILE A 325 -3.92 -0.39 45.21
C ILE A 325 -4.31 0.51 46.40
N GLY A 326 -4.88 -0.10 47.41
CA GLY A 326 -5.12 0.58 48.70
C GLY A 326 -6.59 0.75 49.11
N LYS A 327 -7.25 -0.31 49.51
CA LYS A 327 -8.18 -0.32 50.62
C LYS A 327 -7.80 -1.39 51.61
#